data_5d6ec1bae75871ea22230f62b160f6c0
#
_entry.id   5d6ec1bae75871ea22230f62b160f6c0
#
_cell.length_a   1.000
_cell.length_b   1.000
_cell.length_c   1.000
_cell.angle_alpha   90.00
_cell.angle_beta   90.00
_cell.angle_gamma   90.00
#
_symmetry.space_group_name_H-M   'P 1'
#
loop_
_entity.id
_entity.type
_entity.pdbx_description
1 polymer ?
#
loop_
_entity_poly.entity_id
_entity_poly.type
_entity_poly.pdbx_seq_one_letter_code
_entity_poly.pdbx_strand_id
1 'polypeptide(L)'
;MIPAKDAYQILLQEAEDVTHSRKRADVVKRGLVRELARVLVASGDLTVEPVTGDGVRGIEHVSVRCDEAMAFIKEMCKSGADRAALCCDIDEFCTQSLYRMVHPNVRNRDTDAKLVHAACVENAYADAAAVSFSSYLLRHGYKMSLVRCETLTAAADAASDGDADFCIIPINNSGDGRLNNFYRMLDEGDLKIATVVDVSTGEGTTRYALAGRSFDVVRTATVFEFSVFTDAMNAAEILLSISALGHTTLYVSAFPARMSGGLMYNFTVGLVGGFRSLLFMLDIFYPNFSLIGIYGII
;
A
#
# COMPACT_ATOMS: atom_id res chain seq x y z
N MET A 1 -60.31 5.21 -4.79
CA MET A 1 -59.10 5.92 -4.28
C MET A 1 -58.59 5.09 -3.11
N ILE A 2 -57.39 4.55 -3.20
CA ILE A 2 -56.77 3.76 -2.12
C ILE A 2 -56.47 4.71 -0.95
N PRO A 3 -56.87 4.38 0.28
CA PRO A 3 -56.49 5.19 1.44
C PRO A 3 -55.02 5.36 1.54
N ALA A 4 -54.54 6.54 1.91
CA ALA A 4 -53.11 6.88 1.95
C ALA A 4 -52.28 5.86 2.81
N LYS A 5 -52.89 5.36 3.89
CA LYS A 5 -52.26 4.37 4.78
C LYS A 5 -51.97 3.05 4.07
N ASP A 6 -52.91 2.59 3.22
CA ASP A 6 -52.73 1.34 2.48
C ASP A 6 -51.69 1.50 1.36
N ALA A 7 -51.62 2.70 0.73
CA ALA A 7 -50.57 2.99 -0.25
C ALA A 7 -49.19 2.99 0.39
N TYR A 8 -49.00 3.50 1.60
CA TYR A 8 -47.72 3.43 2.32
C TYR A 8 -47.30 1.99 2.68
N GLN A 9 -48.26 1.15 3.06
CA GLN A 9 -47.98 -0.27 3.35
C GLN A 9 -47.54 -1.04 2.10
N ILE A 10 -48.17 -0.79 0.96
CA ILE A 10 -47.75 -1.39 -0.31
C ILE A 10 -46.36 -0.96 -0.69
N LEU A 11 -46.03 0.34 -0.58
CA LEU A 11 -44.67 0.83 -0.89
C LEU A 11 -43.59 0.23 0.03
N LEU A 12 -43.90 0.07 1.32
CA LEU A 12 -43.00 -0.59 2.26
C LEU A 12 -42.74 -2.05 1.89
N GLN A 13 -43.80 -2.78 1.55
CA GLN A 13 -43.67 -4.18 1.13
C GLN A 13 -42.85 -4.32 -0.16
N GLU A 14 -43.10 -3.47 -1.16
CA GLU A 14 -42.32 -3.46 -2.39
C GLU A 14 -40.85 -3.13 -2.12
N ALA A 15 -40.54 -2.16 -1.22
CA ALA A 15 -39.19 -1.82 -0.84
C ALA A 15 -38.46 -2.99 -0.12
N GLU A 16 -39.17 -3.73 0.74
CA GLU A 16 -38.65 -4.92 1.39
C GLU A 16 -38.36 -6.04 0.36
N ASP A 17 -39.25 -6.30 -0.58
CA ASP A 17 -39.10 -7.31 -1.63
C ASP A 17 -37.92 -6.98 -2.55
N VAL A 18 -37.76 -5.71 -2.95
CA VAL A 18 -36.58 -5.25 -3.72
C VAL A 18 -35.30 -5.46 -2.93
N THR A 19 -35.32 -5.15 -1.61
CA THR A 19 -34.17 -5.33 -0.74
C THR A 19 -33.78 -6.80 -0.61
N HIS A 20 -34.76 -7.70 -0.44
CA HIS A 20 -34.52 -9.14 -0.40
C HIS A 20 -33.98 -9.67 -1.72
N SER A 21 -34.52 -9.21 -2.85
CA SER A 21 -34.05 -9.61 -4.19
C SER A 21 -32.60 -9.17 -4.44
N ARG A 22 -32.23 -7.92 -4.04
CA ARG A 22 -30.86 -7.41 -4.11
C ARG A 22 -29.92 -8.26 -3.25
N LYS A 23 -30.27 -8.52 -1.99
CA LYS A 23 -29.44 -9.36 -1.11
C LYS A 23 -29.17 -10.75 -1.69
N ARG A 24 -30.18 -11.38 -2.30
CA ARG A 24 -30.00 -12.67 -2.97
C ARG A 24 -29.06 -12.56 -4.17
N ALA A 25 -29.23 -11.54 -5.00
CA ALA A 25 -28.35 -11.28 -6.15
C ALA A 25 -26.91 -11.06 -5.70
N ASP A 26 -26.68 -10.28 -4.63
CA ASP A 26 -25.36 -10.03 -4.06
C ASP A 26 -24.69 -11.32 -3.55
N VAL A 27 -25.43 -12.20 -2.87
CA VAL A 27 -24.91 -13.50 -2.41
C VAL A 27 -24.50 -14.38 -3.59
N VAL A 28 -25.32 -14.47 -4.64
CA VAL A 28 -25.00 -15.25 -5.85
C VAL A 28 -23.77 -14.66 -6.53
N LYS A 29 -23.74 -13.33 -6.69
CA LYS A 29 -22.61 -12.64 -7.30
C LYS A 29 -21.31 -12.86 -6.52
N ARG A 30 -21.36 -12.78 -5.18
CA ARG A 30 -20.21 -13.07 -4.32
C ARG A 30 -19.69 -14.50 -4.49
N GLY A 31 -20.59 -15.47 -4.64
CA GLY A 31 -20.23 -16.84 -4.95
C GLY A 31 -19.53 -17.00 -6.31
N LEU A 32 -20.00 -16.27 -7.32
CA LEU A 32 -19.38 -16.27 -8.66
C LEU A 32 -18.01 -15.61 -8.65
N VAL A 33 -17.81 -14.52 -7.91
CA VAL A 33 -16.50 -13.85 -7.75
C VAL A 33 -15.51 -14.79 -7.06
N ARG A 34 -15.94 -15.53 -6.03
CA ARG A 34 -15.10 -16.53 -5.36
C ARG A 34 -14.72 -17.68 -6.30
N GLU A 35 -15.66 -18.17 -7.10
CA GLU A 35 -15.38 -19.21 -8.08
C GLU A 35 -14.41 -18.72 -9.17
N LEU A 36 -14.55 -17.46 -9.61
CA LEU A 36 -13.60 -16.82 -10.52
C LEU A 36 -12.18 -16.84 -9.94
N ALA A 37 -12.01 -16.41 -8.68
CA ALA A 37 -10.71 -16.45 -8.00
C ALA A 37 -10.13 -17.87 -8.00
N ARG A 38 -10.95 -18.87 -7.68
CA ARG A 38 -10.54 -20.28 -7.67
C ARG A 38 -10.07 -20.75 -9.05
N VAL A 39 -10.80 -20.40 -10.10
CA VAL A 39 -10.46 -20.76 -11.49
C VAL A 39 -9.15 -20.09 -11.91
N LEU A 40 -8.99 -18.79 -11.67
CA LEU A 40 -7.79 -18.04 -12.03
C LEU A 40 -6.51 -18.61 -11.39
N VAL A 41 -6.60 -19.00 -10.13
CA VAL A 41 -5.47 -19.64 -9.42
C VAL A 41 -5.22 -21.05 -9.92
N ALA A 42 -6.26 -21.83 -10.21
CA ALA A 42 -6.15 -23.21 -10.63
C ALA A 42 -5.70 -23.38 -12.10
N SER A 43 -6.12 -22.47 -13.01
CA SER A 43 -5.77 -22.51 -14.44
C SER A 43 -4.31 -22.08 -14.70
N GLY A 44 -3.70 -21.33 -13.77
CA GLY A 44 -2.40 -20.72 -13.98
C GLY A 44 -2.44 -19.44 -14.82
N ASP A 45 -3.65 -18.89 -15.06
CA ASP A 45 -3.82 -17.57 -15.70
C ASP A 45 -3.38 -16.43 -14.80
N LEU A 46 -3.15 -16.73 -13.52
CA LEU A 46 -2.66 -15.80 -12.52
C LEU A 46 -1.30 -16.26 -11.99
N THR A 47 -0.32 -15.36 -12.01
CA THR A 47 1.01 -15.60 -11.42
C THR A 47 1.23 -14.71 -10.22
N VAL A 48 1.87 -15.26 -9.20
CA VAL A 48 2.30 -14.55 -8.01
C VAL A 48 3.82 -14.66 -7.95
N GLU A 49 4.49 -13.53 -8.06
CA GLU A 49 5.95 -13.49 -8.15
C GLU A 49 6.52 -12.63 -7.00
N PRO A 50 7.44 -13.20 -6.19
CA PRO A 50 8.13 -12.41 -5.18
C PRO A 50 9.06 -11.38 -5.84
N VAL A 51 9.16 -10.21 -5.26
CA VAL A 51 10.18 -9.23 -5.66
C VAL A 51 11.55 -9.77 -5.28
N THR A 52 12.38 -9.95 -6.30
CA THR A 52 13.77 -10.44 -6.17
C THR A 52 14.75 -9.37 -6.67
N GLY A 53 15.88 -9.21 -5.97
CA GLY A 53 16.89 -8.22 -6.34
C GLY A 53 16.72 -6.89 -5.62
N ASP A 54 16.98 -5.79 -6.34
CA ASP A 54 16.81 -4.44 -5.83
C ASP A 54 15.32 -4.07 -5.75
N GLY A 55 14.94 -3.36 -4.72
CA GLY A 55 13.57 -2.93 -4.47
C GLY A 55 13.02 -3.37 -3.12
N VAL A 56 11.70 -3.25 -2.96
CA VAL A 56 11.00 -3.61 -1.72
C VAL A 56 10.81 -5.12 -1.65
N ARG A 57 11.56 -5.79 -0.79
CA ARG A 57 11.51 -7.24 -0.61
C ARG A 57 10.45 -7.64 0.43
N GLY A 58 10.00 -8.89 0.35
CA GLY A 58 8.94 -9.41 1.22
C GLY A 58 7.53 -9.07 0.77
N ILE A 59 7.41 -8.57 -0.47
CA ILE A 59 6.15 -8.42 -1.19
C ILE A 59 6.10 -9.36 -2.39
N GLU A 60 4.90 -9.68 -2.82
CA GLU A 60 4.64 -10.51 -3.99
C GLU A 60 3.66 -9.77 -4.89
N HIS A 61 4.01 -9.58 -6.14
CA HIS A 61 3.12 -9.02 -7.15
C HIS A 61 2.31 -10.11 -7.82
N VAL A 62 1.07 -9.77 -8.19
CA VAL A 62 0.20 -10.64 -8.95
C VAL A 62 0.01 -10.09 -10.36
N SER A 63 0.07 -10.95 -11.36
CA SER A 63 -0.25 -10.59 -12.73
C SER A 63 -1.23 -11.59 -13.37
N VAL A 64 -2.11 -11.07 -14.22
CA VAL A 64 -3.04 -11.87 -15.03
C VAL A 64 -2.42 -12.03 -16.42
N ARG A 65 -2.14 -13.28 -16.83
CA ARG A 65 -1.42 -13.60 -18.07
C ARG A 65 -2.28 -13.54 -19.32
N CYS A 66 -3.58 -13.69 -19.16
CA CYS A 66 -4.52 -13.85 -20.27
C CYS A 66 -5.42 -12.62 -20.38
N ASP A 67 -5.45 -11.97 -21.55
CA ASP A 67 -6.32 -10.82 -21.81
C ASP A 67 -7.80 -11.17 -21.68
N GLU A 68 -8.21 -12.40 -22.04
CA GLU A 68 -9.58 -12.86 -21.88
C GLU A 68 -9.96 -12.94 -20.39
N ALA A 69 -9.06 -13.47 -19.55
CA ALA A 69 -9.26 -13.52 -18.09
C ALA A 69 -9.36 -12.11 -17.52
N MET A 70 -8.52 -11.19 -17.96
CA MET A 70 -8.57 -9.78 -17.54
C MET A 70 -9.89 -9.10 -17.97
N ALA A 71 -10.34 -9.33 -19.18
CA ALA A 71 -11.63 -8.81 -19.66
C ALA A 71 -12.80 -9.34 -18.81
N PHE A 72 -12.76 -10.64 -18.46
CA PHE A 72 -13.77 -11.26 -17.61
C PHE A 72 -13.76 -10.73 -16.19
N ILE A 73 -12.57 -10.52 -15.60
CA ILE A 73 -12.39 -9.89 -14.29
C ILE A 73 -13.02 -8.49 -14.28
N LYS A 74 -12.74 -7.67 -15.29
CA LYS A 74 -13.29 -6.31 -15.40
C LYS A 74 -14.81 -6.28 -15.51
N GLU A 75 -15.39 -7.25 -16.23
CA GLU A 75 -16.84 -7.36 -16.37
C GLU A 75 -17.51 -7.81 -15.06
N MET A 76 -16.92 -8.75 -14.36
CA MET A 76 -17.45 -9.30 -13.09
C MET A 76 -17.25 -8.35 -11.91
N CYS A 77 -16.12 -7.64 -11.85
CA CYS A 77 -15.68 -6.85 -10.69
C CYS A 77 -15.79 -5.34 -10.96
N LYS A 78 -17.00 -4.86 -11.25
CA LYS A 78 -17.28 -3.44 -11.57
C LYS A 78 -17.20 -2.53 -10.33
N SER A 79 -17.61 -3.03 -9.16
CA SER A 79 -17.59 -2.24 -7.92
C SER A 79 -16.31 -2.47 -7.10
N GLY A 80 -15.94 -1.50 -6.27
CA GLY A 80 -14.83 -1.65 -5.32
C GLY A 80 -15.00 -2.84 -4.38
N ALA A 81 -16.22 -3.15 -3.97
CA ALA A 81 -16.52 -4.32 -3.14
C ALA A 81 -16.24 -5.65 -3.86
N ASP A 82 -16.57 -5.76 -5.16
CA ASP A 82 -16.29 -6.95 -5.96
C ASP A 82 -14.78 -7.14 -6.15
N ARG A 83 -14.05 -6.05 -6.42
CA ARG A 83 -12.59 -6.05 -6.58
C ARG A 83 -11.91 -6.50 -5.29
N ALA A 84 -12.31 -5.94 -4.16
CA ALA A 84 -11.82 -6.34 -2.84
C ALA A 84 -12.10 -7.82 -2.56
N ALA A 85 -13.32 -8.28 -2.84
CA ALA A 85 -13.72 -9.66 -2.65
C ALA A 85 -12.88 -10.64 -3.49
N LEU A 86 -12.65 -10.32 -4.78
CA LEU A 86 -11.79 -11.13 -5.65
C LEU A 86 -10.37 -11.23 -5.09
N CYS A 87 -9.77 -10.11 -4.69
CA CYS A 87 -8.39 -10.08 -4.21
C CYS A 87 -8.21 -10.79 -2.86
N CYS A 88 -9.19 -10.71 -1.95
CA CYS A 88 -9.19 -11.51 -0.72
C CYS A 88 -9.24 -13.02 -1.03
N ASP A 89 -10.07 -13.44 -1.97
CA ASP A 89 -10.18 -14.85 -2.32
C ASP A 89 -8.93 -15.36 -3.05
N ILE A 90 -8.33 -14.55 -3.93
CA ILE A 90 -7.03 -14.86 -4.56
C ILE A 90 -5.96 -15.03 -3.49
N ASP A 91 -5.87 -14.10 -2.53
CA ASP A 91 -4.89 -14.19 -1.44
C ASP A 91 -5.10 -15.46 -0.60
N GLU A 92 -6.35 -15.79 -0.25
CA GLU A 92 -6.70 -17.02 0.47
C GLU A 92 -6.24 -18.26 -0.31
N PHE A 93 -6.58 -18.37 -1.59
CA PHE A 93 -6.25 -19.55 -2.40
C PHE A 93 -4.76 -19.66 -2.69
N CYS A 94 -4.06 -18.56 -2.95
CA CYS A 94 -2.61 -18.54 -3.10
C CYS A 94 -1.91 -18.96 -1.80
N THR A 95 -2.35 -18.47 -0.65
CA THR A 95 -1.77 -18.83 0.65
C THR A 95 -1.95 -20.32 0.93
N GLN A 96 -3.11 -20.88 0.66
CA GLN A 96 -3.36 -22.33 0.80
C GLN A 96 -2.46 -23.17 -0.12
N SER A 97 -2.18 -22.68 -1.32
CA SER A 97 -1.31 -23.37 -2.29
C SER A 97 0.16 -23.29 -1.87
N LEU A 98 0.62 -22.13 -1.38
CA LEU A 98 2.00 -21.91 -0.93
C LEU A 98 2.32 -22.62 0.39
N TYR A 99 1.36 -22.75 1.30
CA TYR A 99 1.55 -23.49 2.58
C TYR A 99 1.94 -24.96 2.35
N ARG A 100 1.63 -25.51 1.19
CA ARG A 100 2.06 -26.86 0.80
C ARG A 100 3.50 -26.93 0.29
N MET A 101 4.17 -25.80 -0.02
CA MET A 101 5.48 -25.78 -0.68
C MET A 101 6.62 -25.19 0.13
N VAL A 102 6.37 -24.44 1.18
CA VAL A 102 7.45 -23.71 1.88
C VAL A 102 7.41 -23.97 3.37
N HIS A 103 8.28 -24.90 3.83
CA HIS A 103 8.81 -24.79 5.19
C HIS A 103 9.75 -23.57 5.21
N PRO A 104 9.53 -22.55 6.05
CA PRO A 104 10.47 -21.46 6.15
C PRO A 104 11.79 -22.02 6.67
N ASN A 105 12.82 -22.02 5.82
CA ASN A 105 14.17 -22.14 6.29
C ASN A 105 14.40 -20.99 7.27
N VAL A 106 14.46 -21.32 8.54
CA VAL A 106 14.95 -20.42 9.58
C VAL A 106 16.37 -20.07 9.18
N ARG A 107 16.54 -18.89 8.57
CA ARG A 107 17.87 -18.36 8.28
C ARG A 107 18.61 -18.29 9.62
N ASN A 108 19.70 -19.04 9.75
CA ASN A 108 20.68 -18.82 10.78
C ASN A 108 21.04 -17.33 10.72
N ARG A 109 20.74 -16.61 11.81
CA ARG A 109 21.19 -15.24 11.98
C ARG A 109 22.72 -15.29 11.99
N ASP A 110 23.35 -14.78 10.92
CA ASP A 110 24.74 -14.38 11.01
C ASP A 110 24.83 -13.40 12.18
N THR A 111 25.76 -13.67 13.09
CA THR A 111 25.90 -12.97 14.37
C THR A 111 26.43 -11.54 14.21
N ASP A 112 26.89 -11.15 13.01
CA ASP A 112 27.42 -9.82 12.74
C ASP A 112 26.38 -8.95 12.03
N ALA A 113 26.03 -7.83 12.70
CA ALA A 113 25.10 -6.85 12.13
C ALA A 113 25.71 -6.23 10.85
N LYS A 114 24.96 -6.29 9.73
CA LYS A 114 25.37 -5.69 8.47
C LYS A 114 25.40 -4.16 8.60
N LEU A 115 26.53 -3.53 8.19
CA LEU A 115 26.63 -2.07 8.16
C LEU A 115 25.78 -1.51 7.03
N VAL A 116 25.00 -0.46 7.34
CA VAL A 116 24.22 0.34 6.38
C VAL A 116 24.51 1.82 6.59
N HIS A 117 24.48 2.59 5.53
CA HIS A 117 24.70 4.03 5.53
C HIS A 117 23.39 4.76 5.36
N ALA A 118 23.13 5.80 6.20
CA ALA A 118 21.96 6.65 6.11
C ALA A 118 22.39 8.12 5.95
N ALA A 119 22.03 8.72 4.82
CA ALA A 119 22.28 10.11 4.53
C ALA A 119 21.28 11.03 5.24
N CYS A 120 21.74 12.10 5.88
CA CYS A 120 20.87 13.05 6.56
C CYS A 120 21.51 14.44 6.63
N VAL A 121 20.66 15.46 6.75
CA VAL A 121 21.10 16.83 7.03
C VAL A 121 21.47 16.97 8.51
N GLU A 122 22.52 17.75 8.78
CA GLU A 122 22.96 17.99 10.16
C GLU A 122 22.03 18.96 10.88
N ASN A 123 21.14 18.42 11.73
CA ASN A 123 20.33 19.19 12.66
C ASN A 123 19.85 18.30 13.82
N ALA A 124 19.54 18.92 14.96
CA ALA A 124 19.18 18.23 16.20
C ALA A 124 17.96 17.28 16.06
N TYR A 125 17.02 17.61 15.19
CA TYR A 125 15.80 16.78 15.01
C TYR A 125 16.08 15.57 14.11
N ALA A 126 16.87 15.75 13.04
CA ALA A 126 17.32 14.64 12.21
C ALA A 126 18.22 13.69 13.01
N ASP A 127 19.03 14.21 13.94
CA ASP A 127 19.86 13.41 14.84
C ASP A 127 18.99 12.58 15.81
N ALA A 128 17.94 13.18 16.37
CA ALA A 128 16.99 12.45 17.21
C ALA A 128 16.26 11.33 16.42
N ALA A 129 15.86 11.63 15.18
CA ALA A 129 15.30 10.61 14.29
C ALA A 129 16.30 9.49 13.99
N ALA A 130 17.57 9.85 13.72
CA ALA A 130 18.65 8.91 13.42
C ALA A 130 18.92 7.96 14.60
N VAL A 131 18.85 8.41 15.84
CA VAL A 131 18.99 7.56 17.04
C VAL A 131 17.87 6.51 17.08
N SER A 132 16.62 6.90 16.81
CA SER A 132 15.49 6.01 16.78
C SER A 132 15.61 4.97 15.64
N PHE A 133 15.98 5.41 14.44
CA PHE A 133 16.22 4.53 13.30
C PHE A 133 17.40 3.58 13.52
N SER A 134 18.48 4.05 14.15
CA SER A 134 19.61 3.19 14.52
C SER A 134 19.18 2.05 15.44
N SER A 135 18.36 2.38 16.45
CA SER A 135 17.81 1.40 17.40
C SER A 135 16.87 0.41 16.71
N TYR A 136 16.07 0.88 15.76
CA TYR A 136 15.18 0.05 14.95
C TYR A 136 15.99 -0.90 14.07
N LEU A 137 16.93 -0.39 13.27
CA LEU A 137 17.76 -1.17 12.36
C LEU A 137 18.62 -2.21 13.10
N LEU A 138 19.14 -1.87 14.29
CA LEU A 138 19.90 -2.80 15.11
C LEU A 138 19.06 -4.03 15.50
N ARG A 139 17.79 -3.85 15.85
CA ARG A 139 16.87 -4.96 16.15
C ARG A 139 16.62 -5.86 14.94
N HIS A 140 16.84 -5.36 13.72
CA HIS A 140 16.71 -6.08 12.47
C HIS A 140 18.04 -6.61 11.91
N GLY A 141 19.13 -6.52 12.70
CA GLY A 141 20.44 -7.05 12.29
C GLY A 141 21.27 -6.09 11.44
N TYR A 142 20.97 -4.79 11.49
CA TYR A 142 21.71 -3.75 10.78
C TYR A 142 22.35 -2.77 11.75
N LYS A 143 23.57 -2.34 11.49
CA LYS A 143 24.28 -1.26 12.19
C LYS A 143 24.31 -0.03 11.30
N MET A 144 23.70 1.07 11.73
CA MET A 144 23.62 2.30 10.95
C MET A 144 24.84 3.19 11.16
N SER A 145 25.36 3.74 10.07
CA SER A 145 26.35 4.83 10.04
C SER A 145 25.74 6.02 9.31
N LEU A 146 25.98 7.25 9.80
CA LEU A 146 25.43 8.47 9.20
C LEU A 146 26.39 9.08 8.18
N VAL A 147 25.83 9.48 7.05
CA VAL A 147 26.48 10.30 6.02
C VAL A 147 25.86 11.70 6.10
N ARG A 148 26.66 12.71 6.38
CA ARG A 148 26.18 14.08 6.53
C ARG A 148 26.11 14.79 5.18
N CYS A 149 24.96 15.41 4.91
CA CYS A 149 24.67 16.14 3.68
C CYS A 149 24.30 17.60 4.02
N GLU A 150 24.56 18.50 3.09
CA GLU A 150 24.26 19.94 3.27
C GLU A 150 22.75 20.23 3.10
N THR A 151 22.07 19.44 2.26
CA THR A 151 20.65 19.64 1.94
C THR A 151 19.86 18.32 1.97
N LEU A 152 18.54 18.42 2.13
CA LEU A 152 17.64 17.27 2.04
C LEU A 152 17.68 16.62 0.64
N THR A 153 17.83 17.42 -0.42
CA THR A 153 18.00 16.92 -1.79
C THR A 153 19.27 16.09 -1.91
N ALA A 154 20.41 16.62 -1.42
CA ALA A 154 21.67 15.86 -1.44
C ALA A 154 21.59 14.55 -0.63
N ALA A 155 20.82 14.52 0.46
CA ALA A 155 20.60 13.29 1.20
C ALA A 155 19.73 12.27 0.43
N ALA A 156 18.72 12.75 -0.29
CA ALA A 156 17.89 11.91 -1.16
C ALA A 156 18.69 11.39 -2.36
N ASP A 157 19.49 12.27 -3.00
CA ASP A 157 20.35 11.91 -4.13
C ASP A 157 21.37 10.83 -3.72
N ALA A 158 22.01 10.98 -2.55
CA ALA A 158 22.95 9.97 -2.05
C ALA A 158 22.31 8.58 -1.88
N ALA A 159 21.04 8.52 -1.46
CA ALA A 159 20.31 7.26 -1.37
C ALA A 159 19.86 6.74 -2.75
N SER A 160 19.48 7.64 -3.65
CA SER A 160 19.09 7.32 -5.02
C SER A 160 20.28 6.81 -5.85
N ASP A 161 21.46 7.43 -5.72
CA ASP A 161 22.66 7.05 -6.45
C ASP A 161 23.36 5.80 -5.87
N GLY A 162 23.00 5.43 -4.63
CA GLY A 162 23.57 4.26 -3.95
C GLY A 162 24.82 4.56 -3.13
N ASP A 163 25.15 5.84 -2.93
CA ASP A 163 26.22 6.28 -2.03
C ASP A 163 25.81 6.07 -0.55
N ALA A 164 24.50 6.01 -0.28
CA ALA A 164 23.94 5.58 0.97
C ALA A 164 22.82 4.54 0.74
N ASP A 165 22.59 3.64 1.71
CA ASP A 165 21.50 2.67 1.64
C ASP A 165 20.14 3.35 1.89
N PHE A 166 20.13 4.39 2.72
CA PHE A 166 18.94 5.13 3.12
C PHE A 166 19.19 6.64 3.18
N CYS A 167 18.12 7.42 3.15
CA CYS A 167 18.12 8.81 3.58
C CYS A 167 17.12 9.04 4.71
N ILE A 168 17.37 10.03 5.56
CA ILE A 168 16.49 10.48 6.65
C ILE A 168 15.96 11.85 6.29
N ILE A 169 14.66 11.93 6.00
CA ILE A 169 14.00 13.17 5.56
C ILE A 169 12.67 13.40 6.28
N PRO A 170 12.32 14.68 6.58
CA PRO A 170 11.05 15.01 7.19
C PRO A 170 9.91 14.86 6.17
N ILE A 171 8.80 14.23 6.57
CA ILE A 171 7.65 14.00 5.69
C ILE A 171 6.39 14.75 6.10
N ASN A 172 6.30 15.12 7.36
CA ASN A 172 5.13 15.80 7.91
C ASN A 172 5.56 16.64 9.12
N ASN A 173 4.89 17.77 9.31
CA ASN A 173 5.03 18.60 10.51
C ASN A 173 3.64 18.93 11.02
N SER A 174 3.43 18.91 12.33
CA SER A 174 2.11 19.16 12.95
C SER A 174 1.55 20.57 12.68
N GLY A 175 2.41 21.56 12.38
CA GLY A 175 2.02 22.93 12.03
C GLY A 175 1.67 23.08 10.55
N ASP A 176 2.51 22.55 9.66
CA ASP A 176 2.41 22.76 8.21
C ASP A 176 1.73 21.59 7.48
N GLY A 177 1.48 20.49 8.19
CA GLY A 177 0.97 19.28 7.61
C GLY A 177 2.00 18.56 6.75
N ARG A 178 1.54 17.94 5.65
CA ARG A 178 2.37 17.12 4.77
C ARG A 178 3.31 17.96 3.92
N LEU A 179 4.59 17.61 3.90
CA LEU A 179 5.62 18.32 3.13
C LEU A 179 5.63 17.81 1.68
N ASN A 180 4.94 18.51 0.78
CA ASN A 180 4.75 18.10 -0.62
C ASN A 180 6.05 17.92 -1.42
N ASN A 181 7.11 18.66 -1.08
CA ASN A 181 8.43 18.52 -1.70
C ASN A 181 9.04 17.14 -1.45
N PHE A 182 8.67 16.48 -0.34
CA PHE A 182 9.14 15.16 0.01
C PHE A 182 8.68 14.08 -0.99
N TYR A 183 7.41 14.07 -1.36
CA TYR A 183 6.90 13.10 -2.34
C TYR A 183 7.56 13.23 -3.70
N ARG A 184 7.94 14.45 -4.06
CA ARG A 184 8.72 14.69 -5.27
C ARG A 184 10.12 14.08 -5.18
N MET A 185 10.81 14.22 -4.05
CA MET A 185 12.12 13.61 -3.84
C MET A 185 12.07 12.09 -3.88
N LEU A 186 11.03 11.48 -3.29
CA LEU A 186 10.83 10.04 -3.35
C LEU A 186 10.61 9.55 -4.78
N ASP A 187 9.75 10.24 -5.53
CA ASP A 187 9.39 9.87 -6.91
C ASP A 187 10.60 10.05 -7.86
N GLU A 188 11.29 11.20 -7.77
CA GLU A 188 12.47 11.51 -8.59
C GLU A 188 13.65 10.54 -8.31
N GLY A 189 13.81 10.09 -7.06
CA GLY A 189 14.87 9.18 -6.62
C GLY A 189 14.49 7.70 -6.61
N ASP A 190 13.28 7.34 -7.01
CA ASP A 190 12.69 5.99 -6.86
C ASP A 190 12.84 5.41 -5.44
N LEU A 191 12.76 6.31 -4.44
CA LEU A 191 12.91 5.95 -3.04
C LEU A 191 11.57 5.53 -2.44
N LYS A 192 11.63 4.58 -1.52
CA LYS A 192 10.47 4.04 -0.80
C LYS A 192 10.65 4.19 0.70
N ILE A 193 9.58 4.48 1.43
CA ILE A 193 9.60 4.60 2.89
C ILE A 193 9.71 3.21 3.52
N ALA A 194 10.77 2.98 4.27
CA ALA A 194 10.99 1.75 5.03
C ALA A 194 10.35 1.79 6.42
N THR A 195 10.41 2.94 7.10
CA THR A 195 9.79 3.17 8.40
C THR A 195 9.76 4.67 8.71
N VAL A 196 8.97 5.08 9.71
CA VAL A 196 8.87 6.47 10.14
C VAL A 196 8.97 6.60 11.65
N VAL A 197 9.41 7.78 12.11
CA VAL A 197 9.45 8.14 13.53
C VAL A 197 8.91 9.56 13.73
N ASP A 198 8.21 9.78 14.82
CA ASP A 198 7.74 11.09 15.24
C ASP A 198 8.75 11.70 16.22
N VAL A 199 9.29 12.86 15.88
CA VAL A 199 10.24 13.61 16.72
C VAL A 199 9.55 14.86 17.24
N SER A 200 9.50 15.01 18.57
CA SER A 200 8.97 16.21 19.21
C SER A 200 9.92 17.40 19.00
N THR A 201 9.38 18.51 18.52
CA THR A 201 10.08 19.77 18.35
C THR A 201 9.49 20.79 19.30
N GLY A 202 10.17 21.92 19.55
CA GLY A 202 9.63 22.99 20.40
C GLY A 202 8.32 23.59 19.88
N GLU A 203 8.02 23.41 18.59
CA GLU A 203 6.85 23.94 17.89
C GLU A 203 5.82 22.85 17.52
N GLY A 204 6.04 21.60 17.94
CA GLY A 204 5.13 20.50 17.63
C GLY A 204 5.84 19.17 17.41
N THR A 205 5.32 18.36 16.49
CA THR A 205 5.88 17.06 16.12
C THR A 205 6.21 17.04 14.64
N THR A 206 7.42 16.61 14.31
CA THR A 206 7.84 16.36 12.93
C THR A 206 8.04 14.88 12.72
N ARG A 207 7.40 14.33 11.70
CA ARG A 207 7.57 12.94 11.27
C ARG A 207 8.71 12.84 10.29
N TYR A 208 9.68 11.99 10.60
CA TYR A 208 10.80 11.66 9.73
C TYR A 208 10.61 10.28 9.13
N ALA A 209 11.02 10.11 7.88
CA ALA A 209 11.07 8.82 7.19
C ALA A 209 12.52 8.39 7.01
N LEU A 210 12.74 7.09 7.17
CA LEU A 210 13.88 6.35 6.65
C LEU A 210 13.46 5.82 5.29
N ALA A 211 14.03 6.34 4.21
CA ALA A 211 13.68 5.96 2.85
C ALA A 211 14.91 5.44 2.08
N GLY A 212 14.70 4.47 1.22
CA GLY A 212 15.76 3.87 0.40
C GLY A 212 15.19 3.13 -0.80
N ARG A 213 16.07 2.71 -1.73
CA ARG A 213 15.67 1.93 -2.91
C ARG A 213 15.37 0.48 -2.59
N SER A 214 16.04 -0.10 -1.60
CA SER A 214 15.97 -1.52 -1.30
C SER A 214 15.88 -1.78 0.19
N PHE A 215 14.82 -2.44 0.63
CA PHE A 215 14.64 -2.86 2.03
C PHE A 215 13.64 -4.03 2.14
N ASP A 216 13.62 -4.68 3.30
CA ASP A 216 12.67 -5.74 3.61
C ASP A 216 11.43 -5.17 4.30
N VAL A 217 10.23 -5.48 3.79
CA VAL A 217 8.98 -5.13 4.46
C VAL A 217 8.86 -5.91 5.77
N VAL A 218 8.60 -5.19 6.84
CA VAL A 218 8.36 -5.82 8.15
C VAL A 218 6.92 -6.30 8.27
N ARG A 219 6.72 -7.47 8.88
CA ARG A 219 5.37 -8.05 9.09
C ARG A 219 4.46 -7.18 9.98
N THR A 220 5.05 -6.27 10.75
CA THR A 220 4.34 -5.34 11.64
C THR A 220 4.02 -4.00 10.96
N ALA A 221 4.09 -3.92 9.64
CA ALA A 221 3.69 -2.73 8.91
C ALA A 221 2.23 -2.40 9.19
N THR A 222 1.98 -1.14 9.53
CA THR A 222 0.66 -0.60 9.84
C THR A 222 0.17 0.42 8.83
N VAL A 223 1.04 0.83 7.90
CA VAL A 223 0.75 1.82 6.86
C VAL A 223 1.17 1.28 5.51
N PHE A 224 0.30 1.45 4.52
CA PHE A 224 0.56 1.22 3.10
C PHE A 224 0.35 2.54 2.35
N GLU A 225 1.34 3.00 1.64
CA GLU A 225 1.30 4.28 0.95
C GLU A 225 1.65 4.11 -0.52
N PHE A 226 0.81 4.66 -1.41
CA PHE A 226 0.96 4.53 -2.85
C PHE A 226 0.38 5.72 -3.61
N SER A 227 0.81 5.89 -4.85
CA SER A 227 0.24 6.86 -5.78
C SER A 227 -0.35 6.18 -7.00
N VAL A 228 -1.41 6.77 -7.55
CA VAL A 228 -2.04 6.33 -8.80
C VAL A 228 -2.34 7.53 -9.67
N PHE A 229 -1.94 7.46 -10.93
CA PHE A 229 -2.40 8.41 -11.94
C PHE A 229 -3.78 7.97 -12.44
N THR A 230 -4.82 8.76 -12.12
CA THR A 230 -6.20 8.38 -12.44
C THR A 230 -7.14 9.60 -12.39
N ASP A 231 -8.41 9.40 -12.79
CA ASP A 231 -9.47 10.38 -12.60
C ASP A 231 -10.16 10.28 -11.23
N ALA A 232 -11.03 11.24 -10.92
CA ALA A 232 -11.72 11.31 -9.63
C ALA A 232 -12.68 10.13 -9.40
N MET A 233 -13.28 9.56 -10.45
CA MET A 233 -14.20 8.42 -10.30
C MET A 233 -13.44 7.16 -9.91
N ASN A 234 -12.33 6.88 -10.58
CA ASN A 234 -11.47 5.76 -10.24
C ASN A 234 -10.83 5.93 -8.86
N ALA A 235 -10.46 7.15 -8.45
CA ALA A 235 -9.99 7.43 -7.10
C ALA A 235 -11.06 7.08 -6.03
N ALA A 236 -12.34 7.40 -6.27
CA ALA A 236 -13.44 7.02 -5.40
C ALA A 236 -13.61 5.48 -5.33
N GLU A 237 -13.48 4.78 -6.46
CA GLU A 237 -13.52 3.31 -6.50
C GLU A 237 -12.36 2.66 -5.72
N ILE A 238 -11.17 3.27 -5.75
CA ILE A 238 -10.03 2.83 -4.92
C ILE A 238 -10.38 2.96 -3.43
N LEU A 239 -10.97 4.09 -3.01
CA LEU A 239 -11.40 4.30 -1.62
C LEU A 239 -12.45 3.26 -1.17
N LEU A 240 -13.42 2.97 -2.03
CA LEU A 240 -14.42 1.93 -1.76
C LEU A 240 -13.78 0.54 -1.65
N SER A 241 -12.79 0.24 -2.49
CA SER A 241 -12.04 -1.03 -2.43
C SER A 241 -11.22 -1.15 -1.15
N ILE A 242 -10.51 -0.09 -0.74
CA ILE A 242 -9.75 -0.03 0.52
C ILE A 242 -10.67 -0.31 1.71
N SER A 243 -11.83 0.36 1.76
CA SER A 243 -12.82 0.16 2.81
C SER A 243 -13.39 -1.27 2.81
N ALA A 244 -13.67 -1.82 1.63
CA ALA A 244 -14.19 -3.18 1.48
C ALA A 244 -13.16 -4.27 1.86
N LEU A 245 -11.86 -3.97 1.74
CA LEU A 245 -10.76 -4.80 2.26
C LEU A 245 -10.63 -4.72 3.80
N GLY A 246 -11.40 -3.85 4.46
CA GLY A 246 -11.37 -3.64 5.90
C GLY A 246 -10.25 -2.70 6.36
N HIS A 247 -9.58 -2.02 5.44
CA HIS A 247 -8.54 -1.04 5.76
C HIS A 247 -9.13 0.37 5.95
N THR A 248 -8.35 1.24 6.59
CA THR A 248 -8.76 2.64 6.84
C THR A 248 -7.95 3.58 5.96
N THR A 249 -8.60 4.43 5.20
CA THR A 249 -7.91 5.52 4.51
C THR A 249 -7.57 6.61 5.54
N LEU A 250 -6.26 6.85 5.75
CA LEU A 250 -5.77 7.86 6.69
C LEU A 250 -5.66 9.22 6.01
N TYR A 251 -5.20 9.24 4.76
CA TYR A 251 -5.00 10.47 4.02
C TYR A 251 -5.09 10.23 2.51
N VAL A 252 -5.65 11.23 1.80
CA VAL A 252 -5.65 11.29 0.33
C VAL A 252 -5.27 12.70 -0.09
N SER A 253 -4.38 12.81 -1.05
CA SER A 253 -4.06 14.08 -1.69
C SER A 253 -4.05 13.92 -3.21
N ALA A 254 -4.37 15.00 -3.92
CA ALA A 254 -4.35 15.02 -5.37
C ALA A 254 -3.43 16.16 -5.85
N PHE A 255 -2.62 15.87 -6.85
CA PHE A 255 -1.69 16.83 -7.46
C PHE A 255 -1.87 16.82 -8.97
N PRO A 256 -1.69 17.95 -9.65
CA PRO A 256 -1.59 17.97 -11.10
C PRO A 256 -0.40 17.09 -11.57
N ALA A 257 -0.66 16.16 -12.48
CA ALA A 257 0.40 15.38 -13.11
C ALA A 257 1.13 16.22 -14.13
N ARG A 258 2.48 16.21 -14.10
CA ARG A 258 3.34 17.11 -14.87
C ARG A 258 3.23 16.97 -16.40
N MET A 259 2.91 15.78 -16.90
CA MET A 259 3.07 15.46 -18.33
C MET A 259 1.78 15.14 -19.09
N SER A 260 0.63 14.95 -18.42
CA SER A 260 -0.56 14.35 -19.06
C SER A 260 -1.89 15.08 -18.81
N GLY A 261 -1.86 16.22 -18.10
CA GLY A 261 -3.09 17.01 -17.84
C GLY A 261 -4.10 16.34 -16.88
N GLY A 262 -3.73 15.24 -16.22
CA GLY A 262 -4.54 14.52 -15.23
C GLY A 262 -4.10 14.80 -13.80
N LEU A 263 -4.64 14.02 -12.86
CA LEU A 263 -4.32 14.08 -11.45
C LEU A 263 -3.58 12.83 -11.00
N MET A 264 -2.55 13.02 -10.17
CA MET A 264 -1.92 11.99 -9.37
C MET A 264 -2.55 11.98 -7.99
N TYR A 265 -3.10 10.87 -7.57
CA TYR A 265 -3.66 10.67 -6.24
C TYR A 265 -2.69 9.88 -5.39
N ASN A 266 -2.36 10.42 -4.22
CA ASN A 266 -1.61 9.71 -3.19
C ASN A 266 -2.55 9.25 -2.09
N PHE A 267 -2.44 7.96 -1.74
CA PHE A 267 -3.23 7.31 -0.70
C PHE A 267 -2.31 6.85 0.42
N THR A 268 -2.67 7.22 1.65
CA THR A 268 -2.07 6.66 2.87
C THR A 268 -3.12 5.81 3.55
N VAL A 269 -2.87 4.52 3.68
CA VAL A 269 -3.82 3.52 4.16
C VAL A 269 -3.31 2.94 5.48
N GLY A 270 -4.12 3.01 6.52
CA GLY A 270 -3.92 2.27 7.75
C GLY A 270 -4.34 0.82 7.57
N LEU A 271 -3.39 -0.08 7.73
CA LEU A 271 -3.60 -1.51 7.55
C LEU A 271 -4.28 -2.14 8.76
N VAL A 272 -5.31 -2.92 8.49
CA VAL A 272 -5.91 -3.85 9.45
C VAL A 272 -5.64 -5.26 8.93
N GLY A 273 -4.74 -5.98 9.58
CA GLY A 273 -4.25 -7.25 9.06
C GLY A 273 -3.14 -7.11 8.02
N GLY A 274 -3.09 -8.01 7.05
CA GLY A 274 -2.08 -8.01 5.99
C GLY A 274 -2.37 -7.01 4.88
N PHE A 275 -1.36 -6.67 4.10
CA PHE A 275 -1.44 -5.75 2.96
C PHE A 275 -1.61 -6.46 1.60
N ARG A 276 -1.50 -7.78 1.56
CA ARG A 276 -1.41 -8.57 0.31
C ARG A 276 -2.61 -8.40 -0.60
N SER A 277 -3.82 -8.49 -0.05
CA SER A 277 -5.05 -8.31 -0.84
C SER A 277 -5.16 -6.88 -1.41
N LEU A 278 -4.66 -5.86 -0.68
CA LEU A 278 -4.59 -4.48 -1.17
C LEU A 278 -3.58 -4.36 -2.31
N LEU A 279 -2.39 -4.95 -2.18
CA LEU A 279 -1.38 -4.97 -3.22
C LEU A 279 -1.91 -5.68 -4.49
N PHE A 280 -2.54 -6.84 -4.35
CA PHE A 280 -3.15 -7.57 -5.47
C PHE A 280 -4.26 -6.76 -6.16
N MET A 281 -5.05 -6.00 -5.40
CA MET A 281 -6.05 -5.11 -5.96
C MET A 281 -5.40 -4.01 -6.82
N LEU A 282 -4.28 -3.44 -6.39
CA LEU A 282 -3.54 -2.45 -7.15
C LEU A 282 -2.93 -3.08 -8.41
N ASP A 283 -2.26 -4.22 -8.29
CA ASP A 283 -1.64 -4.93 -9.42
C ASP A 283 -2.64 -5.26 -10.53
N ILE A 284 -3.82 -5.77 -10.17
CA ILE A 284 -4.82 -6.22 -11.14
C ILE A 284 -5.59 -5.06 -11.77
N PHE A 285 -6.02 -4.09 -10.95
CA PHE A 285 -6.96 -3.05 -11.41
C PHE A 285 -6.29 -1.70 -11.70
N TYR A 286 -5.10 -1.46 -11.15
CA TYR A 286 -4.38 -0.19 -11.24
C TYR A 286 -2.88 -0.41 -11.49
N PRO A 287 -2.49 -1.13 -12.57
CA PRO A 287 -1.10 -1.57 -12.78
C PRO A 287 -0.07 -0.44 -12.90
N ASN A 288 -0.54 0.80 -13.08
CA ASN A 288 0.31 1.99 -13.13
C ASN A 288 0.45 2.67 -11.75
N PHE A 289 0.12 1.98 -10.66
CA PHE A 289 0.39 2.53 -9.34
C PHE A 289 1.89 2.56 -9.05
N SER A 290 2.31 3.52 -8.22
CA SER A 290 3.66 3.58 -7.68
C SER A 290 3.60 3.38 -6.18
N LEU A 291 4.32 2.38 -5.68
CA LEU A 291 4.48 2.14 -4.24
C LEU A 291 5.34 3.24 -3.64
N ILE A 292 4.86 3.89 -2.58
CA ILE A 292 5.62 4.87 -1.79
C ILE A 292 6.23 4.22 -0.56
N GLY A 293 5.51 3.29 0.08
CA GLY A 293 6.04 2.55 1.23
C GLY A 293 5.04 1.58 1.85
N ILE A 294 5.59 0.58 2.54
CA ILE A 294 4.84 -0.34 3.42
C ILE A 294 5.60 -0.39 4.73
N TYR A 295 5.13 0.31 5.75
CA TYR A 295 5.95 0.62 6.92
C TYR A 295 5.17 0.64 8.24
N GLY A 296 5.92 0.59 9.34
CA GLY A 296 5.44 0.86 10.70
C GLY A 296 5.91 2.21 11.20
N ILE A 297 5.24 2.75 12.21
CA ILE A 297 5.67 3.90 13.00
C ILE A 297 6.43 3.35 14.22
N ILE A 298 7.67 3.80 14.44
CA ILE A 298 8.53 3.33 15.52
C ILE A 298 8.66 4.36 16.64
#